data_f49dfc7edd377e71fc40e0ac00d559cb
#
_entry.id   f49dfc7edd377e71fc40e0ac00d559cb
#
_cell.length_a   1.000
_cell.length_b   1.000
_cell.length_c   1.000
_cell.angle_alpha   90.00
_cell.angle_beta   90.00
_cell.angle_gamma   90.00
#
_symmetry.space_group_name_H-M   'P 1'
#
loop_
_entity.id
_entity.type
_entity.pdbx_description
1 polymer ?
#
loop_
_entity_poly.entity_id
_entity_poly.type
_entity_poly.pdbx_seq_one_letter_code
_entity_poly.pdbx_strand_id
1 'polypeptide(L)'
;MKRQQIKYTQNFITAKEDIEGILSLTNISQNDLLYEIGSGKGHFTKELCKICKEVTAIEIDTKMCEATRKRVGNQNNLNIINENVLSYNFPHDKDYKIYGNIPYNISTDLVKKIAYETSASDSFLIVEEGFAKRLLDMNRALALILRKDLEISIVKNIPRTIFHPRPCVDSSLIRMKRLNNYMTSRDRQIYEDFVYSWVNKDYRKLFTKNQIRRVKQNVKINDFSQVTLEQFDSIFESYQLFN
;
A
#
# COMPACT_ATOMS: atom_id res chain seq x y z
N MET A 1 26.12 19.02 -11.35
CA MET A 1 24.95 19.15 -10.47
C MET A 1 25.10 18.18 -9.29
N LYS A 2 25.24 18.69 -8.04
CA LYS A 2 25.31 17.85 -6.84
C LYS A 2 23.94 17.19 -6.63
N ARG A 3 23.87 15.85 -6.72
CA ARG A 3 22.70 15.09 -6.26
C ARG A 3 22.47 15.44 -4.80
N GLN A 4 21.36 16.12 -4.49
CA GLN A 4 20.89 16.23 -3.11
C GLN A 4 20.67 14.79 -2.61
N GLN A 5 21.48 14.38 -1.63
CA GLN A 5 21.21 13.18 -0.86
C GLN A 5 19.90 13.45 -0.11
N ILE A 6 18.82 12.82 -0.55
CA ILE A 6 17.56 12.79 0.18
C ILE A 6 17.90 12.06 1.49
N LYS A 7 17.99 12.81 2.60
CA LYS A 7 18.13 12.24 3.93
C LYS A 7 16.81 11.52 4.24
N TYR A 8 16.76 10.21 3.98
CA TYR A 8 15.68 9.39 4.49
C TYR A 8 15.74 9.41 6.02
N THR A 9 14.72 9.95 6.66
CA THR A 9 14.54 9.82 8.11
C THR A 9 14.16 8.37 8.38
N GLN A 10 15.16 7.55 8.71
CA GLN A 10 14.96 6.14 9.02
C GLN A 10 14.58 5.99 10.49
N ASN A 11 13.36 5.57 10.74
CA ASN A 11 12.85 5.28 12.09
C ASN A 11 12.74 3.76 12.24
N PHE A 12 13.48 3.18 13.19
CA PHE A 12 13.56 1.74 13.38
C PHE A 12 12.78 1.30 14.61
N ILE A 13 12.03 0.22 14.50
CA ILE A 13 11.56 -0.55 15.65
C ILE A 13 12.65 -1.57 15.96
N THR A 14 13.17 -1.56 17.18
CA THR A 14 14.37 -2.33 17.54
C THR A 14 14.12 -3.39 18.63
N ALA A 15 13.09 -3.20 19.45
CA ALA A 15 12.71 -4.17 20.48
C ALA A 15 12.11 -5.43 19.82
N LYS A 16 12.62 -6.58 20.22
CA LYS A 16 12.23 -7.87 19.64
C LYS A 16 10.74 -8.16 19.89
N GLU A 17 10.28 -7.86 21.08
CA GLU A 17 8.90 -8.07 21.53
C GLU A 17 7.91 -7.26 20.67
N ASP A 18 8.24 -6.00 20.34
CA ASP A 18 7.42 -5.15 19.46
C ASP A 18 7.37 -5.71 18.04
N ILE A 19 8.52 -6.18 17.51
CA ILE A 19 8.62 -6.78 16.18
C ILE A 19 7.79 -8.06 16.10
N GLU A 20 7.98 -8.99 17.04
CA GLU A 20 7.23 -10.24 17.10
C GLU A 20 5.72 -9.97 17.29
N GLY A 21 5.37 -9.00 18.14
CA GLY A 21 3.98 -8.56 18.33
C GLY A 21 3.33 -7.96 17.07
N ILE A 22 4.09 -7.23 16.25
CA ILE A 22 3.60 -6.70 14.97
C ILE A 22 3.46 -7.83 13.93
N LEU A 23 4.46 -8.70 13.81
CA LEU A 23 4.44 -9.80 12.84
C LEU A 23 3.35 -10.82 13.16
N SER A 24 3.02 -11.06 14.42
CA SER A 24 1.93 -11.98 14.83
C SER A 24 0.54 -11.52 14.38
N LEU A 25 0.38 -10.25 14.01
CA LEU A 25 -0.86 -9.70 13.46
C LEU A 25 -0.98 -9.87 11.94
N THR A 26 0.04 -10.41 11.30
CA THR A 26 0.04 -10.71 9.87
C THR A 26 -0.32 -12.17 9.62
N ASN A 27 -0.65 -12.49 8.37
CA ASN A 27 -0.83 -13.88 7.94
C ASN A 27 0.45 -14.44 7.28
N ILE A 28 1.60 -13.86 7.58
CA ILE A 28 2.90 -14.32 7.08
C ILE A 28 3.25 -15.63 7.75
N SER A 29 3.67 -16.65 6.98
CA SER A 29 3.87 -18.02 7.43
C SER A 29 5.09 -18.69 6.80
N GLN A 30 5.40 -19.90 7.27
CA GLN A 30 6.54 -20.71 6.80
C GLN A 30 6.47 -21.16 5.33
N ASN A 31 5.33 -21.00 4.69
CA ASN A 31 5.18 -21.36 3.28
C ASN A 31 5.36 -20.17 2.33
N ASP A 32 5.50 -18.96 2.87
CA ASP A 32 5.49 -17.74 2.08
C ASP A 32 6.86 -17.41 1.49
N LEU A 33 6.84 -16.96 0.24
CA LEU A 33 7.88 -16.12 -0.35
C LEU A 33 7.58 -14.68 0.05
N LEU A 34 8.53 -13.99 0.65
CA LEU A 34 8.32 -12.63 1.16
C LEU A 34 9.30 -11.64 0.56
N TYR A 35 8.78 -10.51 0.09
CA TYR A 35 9.56 -9.34 -0.26
C TYR A 35 9.49 -8.32 0.88
N GLU A 36 10.63 -8.08 1.54
CA GLU A 36 10.75 -7.02 2.54
C GLU A 36 11.24 -5.74 1.88
N ILE A 37 10.49 -4.65 2.05
CA ILE A 37 10.82 -3.34 1.50
C ILE A 37 11.47 -2.47 2.57
N GLY A 38 12.73 -2.09 2.34
CA GLY A 38 13.50 -1.26 3.27
C GLY A 38 13.94 -2.03 4.51
N SER A 39 14.82 -3.02 4.34
CA SER A 39 15.32 -3.83 5.46
C SER A 39 16.05 -3.02 6.53
N GLY A 40 16.58 -1.85 6.17
CA GLY A 40 17.29 -0.96 7.08
C GLY A 40 18.43 -1.67 7.80
N LYS A 41 18.38 -1.75 9.14
CA LYS A 41 19.37 -2.45 9.95
C LYS A 41 19.05 -3.95 10.15
N GLY A 42 18.08 -4.52 9.45
CA GLY A 42 17.76 -5.94 9.49
C GLY A 42 17.01 -6.42 10.75
N HIS A 43 16.34 -5.53 11.47
CA HIS A 43 15.59 -5.91 12.67
C HIS A 43 14.40 -6.80 12.34
N PHE A 44 13.55 -6.41 11.38
CA PHE A 44 12.46 -7.23 10.90
C PHE A 44 12.95 -8.40 10.05
N THR A 45 13.95 -8.19 9.18
CA THR A 45 14.53 -9.22 8.32
C THR A 45 14.94 -10.45 9.14
N LYS A 46 15.58 -10.23 10.30
CA LYS A 46 16.02 -11.33 11.19
C LYS A 46 14.84 -12.18 11.68
N GLU A 47 13.74 -11.58 12.04
CA GLU A 47 12.57 -12.30 12.54
C GLU A 47 11.78 -12.92 11.36
N LEU A 48 11.68 -12.23 10.23
CA LEU A 48 11.04 -12.74 9.01
C LEU A 48 11.73 -13.98 8.47
N CYS A 49 13.07 -14.05 8.50
CA CYS A 49 13.82 -15.25 8.11
C CYS A 49 13.51 -16.49 8.96
N LYS A 50 13.00 -16.31 10.19
CA LYS A 50 12.58 -17.44 11.04
C LYS A 50 11.18 -17.94 10.70
N ILE A 51 10.36 -17.08 10.10
CA ILE A 51 8.94 -17.34 9.86
C ILE A 51 8.71 -17.82 8.42
N CYS A 52 9.42 -17.21 7.43
CA CYS A 52 9.15 -17.38 6.02
C CYS A 52 9.98 -18.51 5.39
N LYS A 53 9.47 -19.07 4.29
CA LYS A 53 10.21 -19.98 3.43
C LYS A 53 11.42 -19.28 2.82
N GLU A 54 11.23 -18.08 2.29
CA GLU A 54 12.27 -17.27 1.67
C GLU A 54 11.96 -15.79 1.87
N VAL A 55 13.00 -14.99 2.12
CA VAL A 55 12.91 -13.54 2.27
C VAL A 55 13.82 -12.87 1.24
N THR A 56 13.25 -12.02 0.40
CA THR A 56 13.99 -11.12 -0.48
C THR A 56 13.88 -9.71 0.07
N ALA A 57 14.97 -9.18 0.63
CA ALA A 57 15.04 -7.84 1.22
C ALA A 57 15.56 -6.84 0.18
N ILE A 58 14.75 -5.83 -0.16
CA ILE A 58 15.09 -4.77 -1.12
C ILE A 58 15.42 -3.51 -0.33
N GLU A 59 16.66 -3.03 -0.46
CA GLU A 59 17.17 -1.86 0.29
C GLU A 59 18.01 -0.96 -0.63
N ILE A 60 17.73 0.33 -0.63
CA ILE A 60 18.42 1.30 -1.49
C ILE A 60 19.80 1.71 -0.94
N ASP A 61 19.98 1.69 0.39
CA ASP A 61 21.22 2.09 1.04
C ASP A 61 22.17 0.91 1.21
N THR A 62 23.30 0.94 0.53
CA THR A 62 24.34 -0.09 0.59
C THR A 62 24.82 -0.35 2.01
N LYS A 63 24.95 0.69 2.86
CA LYS A 63 25.35 0.53 4.26
C LYS A 63 24.30 -0.22 5.08
N MET A 64 23.03 -0.01 4.76
CA MET A 64 21.94 -0.74 5.39
C MET A 64 21.90 -2.20 4.92
N CYS A 65 22.18 -2.48 3.65
CA CYS A 65 22.36 -3.85 3.17
C CYS A 65 23.47 -4.60 3.94
N GLU A 66 24.61 -3.94 4.16
CA GLU A 66 25.72 -4.49 4.95
C GLU A 66 25.32 -4.70 6.43
N ALA A 67 24.61 -3.73 7.02
CA ALA A 67 24.11 -3.84 8.39
C ALA A 67 23.10 -5.00 8.53
N THR A 68 22.23 -5.19 7.56
CA THR A 68 21.29 -6.32 7.51
C THR A 68 22.04 -7.65 7.44
N ARG A 69 23.03 -7.81 6.53
CA ARG A 69 23.85 -9.03 6.45
C ARG A 69 24.54 -9.34 7.77
N LYS A 70 25.13 -8.32 8.41
CA LYS A 70 25.81 -8.48 9.69
C LYS A 70 24.84 -8.90 10.82
N ARG A 71 23.63 -8.31 10.86
CA ARG A 71 22.64 -8.60 11.90
C ARG A 71 22.00 -9.97 11.76
N VAL A 72 21.62 -10.30 10.53
CA VAL A 72 20.90 -11.56 10.24
C VAL A 72 21.85 -12.76 10.26
N GLY A 73 23.12 -12.55 9.86
CA GLY A 73 24.11 -13.60 9.74
C GLY A 73 23.88 -14.50 8.51
N ASN A 74 24.44 -15.70 8.55
CA ASN A 74 24.28 -16.65 7.45
C ASN A 74 22.91 -17.35 7.54
N GLN A 75 21.95 -16.88 6.75
CA GLN A 75 20.65 -17.50 6.56
C GLN A 75 20.51 -17.94 5.11
N ASN A 76 20.23 -19.23 4.89
CA ASN A 76 20.11 -19.81 3.55
C ASN A 76 18.86 -19.34 2.80
N ASN A 77 17.88 -18.80 3.52
CA ASN A 77 16.62 -18.30 2.99
C ASN A 77 16.55 -16.78 2.83
N LEU A 78 17.70 -16.06 2.91
CA LEU A 78 17.75 -14.61 2.74
C LEU A 78 18.49 -14.22 1.47
N ASN A 79 17.81 -13.44 0.62
CA ASN A 79 18.40 -12.72 -0.50
C ASN A 79 18.31 -11.20 -0.23
N ILE A 80 19.43 -10.46 -0.38
CA ILE A 80 19.46 -9.00 -0.19
C ILE A 80 19.80 -8.34 -1.51
N ILE A 81 18.89 -7.51 -2.00
CA ILE A 81 18.98 -6.76 -3.25
C ILE A 81 19.20 -5.28 -2.92
N ASN A 82 20.32 -4.72 -3.39
CA ASN A 82 20.60 -3.29 -3.23
C ASN A 82 20.02 -2.51 -4.42
N GLU A 83 18.76 -2.13 -4.30
CA GLU A 83 18.02 -1.43 -5.35
C GLU A 83 16.93 -0.51 -4.78
N ASN A 84 16.50 0.47 -5.58
CA ASN A 84 15.31 1.26 -5.27
C ASN A 84 14.05 0.43 -5.56
N VAL A 85 13.24 0.19 -4.55
CA VAL A 85 11.97 -0.55 -4.68
C VAL A 85 11.04 0.04 -5.73
N LEU A 86 11.05 1.36 -5.93
CA LEU A 86 10.18 2.00 -6.93
C LEU A 86 10.59 1.68 -8.39
N SER A 87 11.82 1.24 -8.63
CA SER A 87 12.30 0.75 -9.93
C SER A 87 12.44 -0.77 -10.01
N TYR A 88 12.31 -1.47 -8.87
CA TYR A 88 12.42 -2.93 -8.84
C TYR A 88 11.26 -3.61 -9.55
N ASN A 89 11.55 -4.58 -10.40
CA ASN A 89 10.56 -5.38 -11.10
C ASN A 89 10.21 -6.62 -10.29
N PHE A 90 9.03 -6.61 -9.68
CA PHE A 90 8.50 -7.77 -8.96
C PHE A 90 8.09 -8.90 -9.93
N PRO A 91 8.24 -10.17 -9.54
CA PRO A 91 7.78 -11.28 -10.36
C PRO A 91 6.25 -11.29 -10.48
N HIS A 92 5.73 -11.80 -11.62
CA HIS A 92 4.30 -11.96 -11.86
C HIS A 92 3.87 -13.43 -11.95
N ASP A 93 4.85 -14.34 -11.93
CA ASP A 93 4.71 -15.79 -12.12
C ASP A 93 4.72 -16.57 -10.78
N LYS A 94 4.78 -15.88 -9.66
CA LYS A 94 4.86 -16.46 -8.32
C LYS A 94 3.83 -15.84 -7.39
N ASP A 95 3.35 -16.62 -6.44
CA ASP A 95 2.61 -16.11 -5.29
C ASP A 95 3.60 -15.69 -4.20
N TYR A 96 3.44 -14.49 -3.69
CA TYR A 96 4.28 -13.92 -2.63
C TYR A 96 3.54 -12.85 -1.84
N LYS A 97 4.12 -12.51 -0.70
CA LYS A 97 3.66 -11.40 0.13
C LYS A 97 4.70 -10.29 0.20
N ILE A 98 4.25 -9.10 0.58
CA ILE A 98 5.12 -7.94 0.81
C ILE A 98 5.01 -7.52 2.26
N TYR A 99 6.14 -7.17 2.86
CA TYR A 99 6.22 -6.52 4.17
C TYR A 99 7.14 -5.30 4.10
N GLY A 100 6.86 -4.23 4.86
CA GLY A 100 7.78 -3.11 4.96
C GLY A 100 7.45 -2.11 6.06
N ASN A 101 8.50 -1.63 6.73
CA ASN A 101 8.46 -0.41 7.55
C ASN A 101 9.04 0.72 6.69
N ILE A 102 8.19 1.39 5.93
CA ILE A 102 8.59 2.24 4.81
C ILE A 102 8.76 3.71 5.20
N PRO A 103 9.71 4.43 4.57
CA PRO A 103 9.80 5.88 4.70
C PRO A 103 8.51 6.56 4.23
N TYR A 104 7.98 7.51 5.01
CA TYR A 104 6.67 8.13 4.74
C TYR A 104 6.60 8.87 3.39
N ASN A 105 7.73 9.40 2.93
CA ASN A 105 7.82 10.16 1.67
C ASN A 105 7.60 9.33 0.41
N ILE A 106 7.74 7.99 0.45
CA ILE A 106 7.49 7.10 -0.70
C ILE A 106 6.18 6.32 -0.57
N SER A 107 5.41 6.51 0.51
CA SER A 107 4.23 5.69 0.81
C SER A 107 3.21 5.69 -0.32
N THR A 108 2.93 6.85 -0.92
CA THR A 108 1.96 6.96 -2.02
C THR A 108 2.42 6.20 -3.27
N ASP A 109 3.67 6.39 -3.68
CA ASP A 109 4.20 5.76 -4.90
C ASP A 109 4.33 4.25 -4.71
N LEU A 110 4.75 3.82 -3.51
CA LEU A 110 4.85 2.40 -3.19
C LEU A 110 3.48 1.70 -3.18
N VAL A 111 2.46 2.31 -2.58
CA VAL A 111 1.11 1.73 -2.55
C VAL A 111 0.53 1.61 -3.97
N LYS A 112 0.75 2.61 -4.83
CA LYS A 112 0.39 2.54 -6.25
C LYS A 112 1.17 1.43 -6.97
N LYS A 113 2.47 1.34 -6.75
CA LYS A 113 3.30 0.27 -7.32
C LYS A 113 2.81 -1.11 -6.90
N ILE A 114 2.49 -1.31 -5.62
CA ILE A 114 1.93 -2.58 -5.14
C ILE A 114 0.60 -2.89 -5.84
N ALA A 115 -0.26 -1.90 -6.01
CA ALA A 115 -1.54 -2.11 -6.68
C ALA A 115 -1.41 -2.51 -8.15
N TYR A 116 -0.50 -1.86 -8.89
CA TYR A 116 -0.48 -1.92 -10.36
C TYR A 116 0.64 -2.77 -10.95
N GLU A 117 1.75 -2.89 -10.23
CA GLU A 117 2.98 -3.48 -10.77
C GLU A 117 3.42 -4.73 -10.00
N THR A 118 2.58 -5.29 -9.13
CA THR A 118 2.89 -6.51 -8.38
C THR A 118 1.73 -7.50 -8.45
N SER A 119 2.02 -8.77 -8.19
CA SER A 119 1.03 -9.83 -8.01
C SER A 119 0.94 -10.30 -6.56
N ALA A 120 1.48 -9.52 -5.59
CA ALA A 120 1.45 -9.87 -4.18
C ALA A 120 0.02 -10.14 -3.71
N SER A 121 -0.21 -11.30 -3.07
CA SER A 121 -1.52 -11.70 -2.54
C SER A 121 -1.92 -10.86 -1.32
N ASP A 122 -0.96 -10.61 -0.44
CA ASP A 122 -1.10 -9.74 0.73
C ASP A 122 0.14 -8.85 0.89
N SER A 123 -0.07 -7.61 1.32
CA SER A 123 1.01 -6.69 1.67
C SER A 123 0.74 -6.06 3.03
N PHE A 124 1.75 -6.04 3.88
CA PHE A 124 1.70 -5.45 5.22
C PHE A 124 2.71 -4.32 5.31
N LEU A 125 2.23 -3.10 5.47
CA LEU A 125 3.08 -1.92 5.50
C LEU A 125 2.88 -1.14 6.80
N ILE A 126 3.99 -0.73 7.42
CA ILE A 126 3.97 0.27 8.47
C ILE A 126 4.12 1.63 7.80
N VAL A 127 3.08 2.47 7.94
CA VAL A 127 2.97 3.79 7.32
C VAL A 127 2.58 4.83 8.36
N GLU A 128 2.70 6.12 8.02
CA GLU A 128 2.16 7.22 8.83
C GLU A 128 0.66 7.03 9.08
N GLU A 129 0.21 7.24 10.33
CA GLU A 129 -1.21 7.04 10.71
C GLU A 129 -2.15 7.91 9.87
N GLY A 130 -1.79 9.17 9.63
CA GLY A 130 -2.59 10.07 8.80
C GLY A 130 -2.68 9.58 7.34
N PHE A 131 -1.62 8.97 6.80
CA PHE A 131 -1.64 8.36 5.48
C PHE A 131 -2.56 7.12 5.45
N ALA A 132 -2.46 6.25 6.47
CA ALA A 132 -3.35 5.10 6.59
C ALA A 132 -4.84 5.50 6.61
N LYS A 133 -5.20 6.53 7.36
CA LYS A 133 -6.56 7.08 7.40
C LYS A 133 -7.00 7.62 6.04
N ARG A 134 -6.10 8.30 5.31
CA ARG A 134 -6.40 8.81 3.95
C ARG A 134 -6.63 7.70 2.92
N LEU A 135 -6.01 6.52 3.08
CA LEU A 135 -6.26 5.36 2.22
C LEU A 135 -7.67 4.75 2.40
N LEU A 136 -8.33 5.03 3.51
CA LEU A 136 -9.69 4.59 3.83
C LEU A 136 -10.74 5.69 3.64
N ASP A 137 -10.32 6.92 3.36
CA ASP A 137 -11.23 8.06 3.18
C ASP A 137 -11.79 8.07 1.75
N MET A 138 -13.06 7.71 1.62
CA MET A 138 -13.77 7.62 0.34
C MET A 138 -14.00 8.98 -0.35
N ASN A 139 -13.65 10.09 0.28
CA ASN A 139 -13.58 11.41 -0.36
C ASN A 139 -12.23 11.66 -1.06
N ARG A 140 -11.33 10.70 -1.03
CA ARG A 140 -9.99 10.78 -1.66
C ARG A 140 -9.91 9.91 -2.89
N ALA A 141 -9.39 10.49 -3.97
CA ALA A 141 -9.23 9.76 -5.23
C ALA A 141 -8.39 8.49 -5.06
N LEU A 142 -7.29 8.55 -4.32
CA LEU A 142 -6.42 7.39 -4.11
C LEU A 142 -7.17 6.23 -3.43
N ALA A 143 -7.98 6.50 -2.41
CA ALA A 143 -8.77 5.47 -1.73
C ALA A 143 -9.78 4.81 -2.67
N LEU A 144 -10.54 5.62 -3.43
CA LEU A 144 -11.50 5.13 -4.42
C LEU A 144 -10.82 4.31 -5.53
N ILE A 145 -9.67 4.76 -6.02
CA ILE A 145 -8.94 4.08 -7.10
C ILE A 145 -8.44 2.72 -6.63
N LEU A 146 -7.75 2.68 -5.48
CA LEU A 146 -7.12 1.46 -4.97
C LEU A 146 -8.11 0.37 -4.58
N ARG A 147 -9.32 0.72 -4.12
CA ARG A 147 -10.33 -0.24 -3.68
C ARG A 147 -10.79 -1.22 -4.76
N LYS A 148 -10.55 -0.93 -6.02
CA LYS A 148 -10.89 -1.86 -7.12
C LYS A 148 -9.94 -3.04 -7.19
N ASP A 149 -8.70 -2.85 -6.77
CA ASP A 149 -7.65 -3.88 -6.83
C ASP A 149 -7.32 -4.47 -5.45
N LEU A 150 -7.56 -3.70 -4.39
CA LEU A 150 -7.10 -4.00 -3.04
C LEU A 150 -8.19 -3.78 -1.99
N GLU A 151 -8.33 -4.72 -1.07
CA GLU A 151 -8.98 -4.52 0.20
C GLU A 151 -7.95 -4.00 1.20
N ILE A 152 -8.13 -2.74 1.66
CA ILE A 152 -7.19 -2.08 2.56
C ILE A 152 -7.82 -1.95 3.95
N SER A 153 -7.08 -2.32 4.98
CA SER A 153 -7.50 -2.20 6.38
C SER A 153 -6.35 -1.78 7.29
N ILE A 154 -6.68 -1.06 8.37
CA ILE A 154 -5.74 -0.78 9.46
C ILE A 154 -5.80 -1.98 10.41
N VAL A 155 -4.67 -2.68 10.57
CA VAL A 155 -4.53 -3.84 11.46
C VAL A 155 -4.24 -3.39 12.88
N LYS A 156 -3.34 -2.40 13.06
CA LYS A 156 -2.92 -1.90 14.36
C LYS A 156 -2.37 -0.48 14.26
N ASN A 157 -2.69 0.36 15.23
CA ASN A 157 -2.00 1.63 15.43
C ASN A 157 -0.71 1.37 16.22
N ILE A 158 0.39 1.99 15.77
CA ILE A 158 1.75 1.80 16.31
C ILE A 158 2.22 3.15 16.86
N PRO A 159 2.40 3.25 18.19
CA PRO A 159 2.82 4.50 18.79
C PRO A 159 4.27 4.85 18.41
N ARG A 160 4.53 6.11 18.16
CA ARG A 160 5.87 6.63 17.82
C ARG A 160 6.94 6.35 18.87
N THR A 161 6.53 6.01 20.10
CA THR A 161 7.45 5.73 21.22
C THR A 161 8.31 4.48 21.05
N ILE A 162 7.89 3.52 20.20
CA ILE A 162 8.65 2.30 19.96
C ILE A 162 9.69 2.44 18.83
N PHE A 163 9.74 3.61 18.18
CA PHE A 163 10.70 3.89 17.11
C PHE A 163 11.95 4.61 17.61
N HIS A 164 13.10 4.29 16.98
CA HIS A 164 14.40 4.92 17.23
C HIS A 164 15.10 5.30 15.91
N PRO A 165 15.38 6.61 15.62
CA PRO A 165 14.88 7.76 16.34
C PRO A 165 13.36 7.85 16.33
N ARG A 166 12.77 8.57 17.31
CA ARG A 166 11.32 8.73 17.42
C ARG A 166 10.79 9.67 16.32
N PRO A 167 9.82 9.28 15.50
CA PRO A 167 9.18 10.16 14.52
C PRO A 167 8.28 11.21 15.19
N CYS A 168 7.84 12.21 14.40
CA CYS A 168 6.93 13.26 14.91
C CYS A 168 5.49 12.75 15.08
N VAL A 169 5.09 11.71 14.35
CA VAL A 169 3.71 11.19 14.30
C VAL A 169 3.69 9.68 14.54
N ASP A 170 2.53 9.19 14.94
CA ASP A 170 2.30 7.75 15.09
C ASP A 170 2.17 7.07 13.72
N SER A 171 2.29 5.76 13.72
CA SER A 171 2.20 4.92 12.52
C SER A 171 1.01 3.96 12.62
N SER A 172 0.71 3.31 11.51
CA SER A 172 -0.25 2.21 11.47
C SER A 172 0.32 1.07 10.64
N LEU A 173 0.11 -0.17 11.11
CA LEU A 173 0.23 -1.35 10.28
C LEU A 173 -1.04 -1.45 9.44
N ILE A 174 -0.89 -1.37 8.13
CA ILE A 174 -1.99 -1.61 7.18
C ILE A 174 -1.80 -2.96 6.51
N ARG A 175 -2.92 -3.60 6.19
CA ARG A 175 -3.00 -4.74 5.28
C ARG A 175 -3.61 -4.29 3.97
N MET A 176 -3.01 -4.72 2.87
CA MET A 176 -3.50 -4.54 1.52
C MET A 176 -3.63 -5.93 0.89
N LYS A 177 -4.85 -6.47 0.87
CA LYS A 177 -5.16 -7.78 0.30
C LYS A 177 -5.61 -7.60 -1.14
N ARG A 178 -5.00 -8.38 -2.05
CA ARG A 178 -5.37 -8.34 -3.47
C ARG A 178 -6.77 -8.93 -3.68
N LEU A 179 -7.55 -8.20 -4.46
CA LEU A 179 -8.86 -8.65 -4.94
C LEU A 179 -8.68 -9.33 -6.30
N ASN A 180 -9.48 -10.39 -6.55
CA ASN A 180 -9.49 -11.09 -7.83
C ASN A 180 -10.30 -10.34 -8.90
N ASN A 181 -10.17 -9.01 -8.92
CA ASN A 181 -10.86 -8.16 -9.90
C ASN A 181 -9.87 -7.82 -11.00
N TYR A 182 -10.14 -8.33 -12.20
CA TYR A 182 -9.35 -7.96 -13.36
C TYR A 182 -9.98 -6.75 -14.05
N MET A 183 -9.22 -5.64 -14.11
CA MET A 183 -9.55 -4.49 -14.94
C MET A 183 -8.54 -4.39 -16.09
N THR A 184 -9.05 -4.20 -17.31
CA THR A 184 -8.16 -3.86 -18.44
C THR A 184 -7.53 -2.48 -18.21
N SER A 185 -6.40 -2.20 -18.87
CA SER A 185 -5.77 -0.87 -18.78
C SER A 185 -6.74 0.24 -19.23
N ARG A 186 -7.60 -0.02 -20.21
CA ARG A 186 -8.62 0.91 -20.68
C ARG A 186 -9.69 1.17 -19.61
N ASP A 187 -10.23 0.11 -19.00
CA ASP A 187 -11.27 0.25 -17.97
C ASP A 187 -10.72 0.97 -16.74
N ARG A 188 -9.47 0.72 -16.40
CA ARG A 188 -8.75 1.41 -15.33
C ARG A 188 -8.66 2.91 -15.61
N GLN A 189 -8.25 3.31 -16.80
CA GLN A 189 -8.18 4.72 -17.17
C GLN A 189 -9.55 5.40 -17.08
N ILE A 190 -10.60 4.75 -17.61
CA ILE A 190 -11.99 5.25 -17.52
C ILE A 190 -12.42 5.42 -16.06
N TYR A 191 -12.09 4.45 -15.20
CA TYR A 191 -12.43 4.52 -13.78
C TYR A 191 -11.67 5.64 -13.07
N GLU A 192 -10.38 5.79 -13.32
CA GLU A 192 -9.57 6.86 -12.73
C GLU A 192 -10.08 8.26 -13.14
N ASP A 193 -10.36 8.47 -14.42
CA ASP A 193 -10.92 9.74 -14.93
C ASP A 193 -12.27 10.06 -14.30
N PHE A 194 -13.12 9.04 -14.14
CA PHE A 194 -14.38 9.15 -13.41
C PHE A 194 -14.15 9.58 -11.96
N VAL A 195 -13.25 8.87 -11.24
CA VAL A 195 -12.93 9.13 -9.83
C VAL A 195 -12.39 10.54 -9.64
N TYR A 196 -11.46 11.00 -10.48
CA TYR A 196 -10.92 12.36 -10.38
C TYR A 196 -12.00 13.42 -10.59
N SER A 197 -12.86 13.25 -11.59
CA SER A 197 -13.98 14.16 -11.83
C SER A 197 -14.99 14.13 -10.67
N TRP A 198 -15.24 12.95 -10.10
CA TRP A 198 -16.13 12.76 -8.95
C TRP A 198 -15.64 13.49 -7.69
N VAL A 199 -14.38 13.26 -7.31
CA VAL A 199 -13.79 13.87 -6.10
C VAL A 199 -13.71 15.40 -6.24
N ASN A 200 -13.45 15.89 -7.44
CA ASN A 200 -13.46 17.34 -7.75
C ASN A 200 -14.86 17.92 -7.87
N LYS A 201 -15.93 17.11 -7.71
CA LYS A 201 -17.34 17.50 -7.87
C LYS A 201 -17.68 18.03 -9.26
N ASP A 202 -16.90 17.66 -10.27
CA ASP A 202 -17.09 18.04 -11.68
C ASP A 202 -18.15 17.15 -12.35
N TYR A 203 -19.30 16.97 -11.72
CA TYR A 203 -20.35 16.05 -12.17
C TYR A 203 -20.87 16.33 -13.57
N ARG A 204 -20.74 17.58 -14.06
CA ARG A 204 -21.13 17.96 -15.42
C ARG A 204 -20.17 17.43 -16.50
N LYS A 205 -18.95 17.04 -16.13
CA LYS A 205 -18.06 16.32 -17.04
C LYS A 205 -18.43 14.85 -17.17
N LEU A 206 -19.08 14.30 -16.15
CA LEU A 206 -19.50 12.90 -16.10
C LEU A 206 -20.88 12.69 -16.72
N PHE A 207 -21.81 13.63 -16.51
CA PHE A 207 -23.22 13.45 -16.85
C PHE A 207 -23.86 14.73 -17.38
N THR A 208 -24.75 14.59 -18.35
CA THR A 208 -25.69 15.64 -18.75
C THR A 208 -26.73 15.90 -17.64
N LYS A 209 -27.45 17.01 -17.68
CA LYS A 209 -28.50 17.31 -16.69
C LYS A 209 -29.57 16.24 -16.57
N ASN A 210 -29.97 15.62 -17.69
CA ASN A 210 -30.98 14.57 -17.70
C ASN A 210 -30.39 13.25 -17.10
N GLN A 211 -29.15 12.93 -17.40
CA GLN A 211 -28.47 11.76 -16.83
C GLN A 211 -28.30 11.92 -15.31
N ILE A 212 -27.91 13.10 -14.81
CA ILE A 212 -27.83 13.39 -13.37
C ILE A 212 -29.17 13.08 -12.68
N ARG A 213 -30.30 13.53 -13.27
CA ARG A 213 -31.63 13.26 -12.67
C ARG A 213 -31.93 11.78 -12.65
N ARG A 214 -31.66 11.04 -13.73
CA ARG A 214 -31.87 9.58 -13.80
C ARG A 214 -31.00 8.83 -12.80
N VAL A 215 -29.71 9.15 -12.73
CA VAL A 215 -28.78 8.53 -11.77
C VAL A 215 -29.25 8.73 -10.34
N LYS A 216 -29.61 9.96 -9.96
CA LYS A 216 -30.13 10.25 -8.60
C LYS A 216 -31.39 9.46 -8.27
N GLN A 217 -32.31 9.31 -9.23
CA GLN A 217 -33.51 8.49 -9.05
C GLN A 217 -33.16 7.01 -8.88
N ASN A 218 -32.25 6.46 -9.71
CA ASN A 218 -31.87 5.04 -9.66
C ASN A 218 -31.21 4.68 -8.33
N VAL A 219 -30.29 5.51 -7.83
CA VAL A 219 -29.57 5.25 -6.57
C VAL A 219 -30.28 5.83 -5.35
N LYS A 220 -31.48 6.43 -5.52
CA LYS A 220 -32.35 6.97 -4.46
C LYS A 220 -31.63 8.01 -3.57
N ILE A 221 -30.99 9.00 -4.21
CA ILE A 221 -30.28 10.11 -3.53
C ILE A 221 -30.82 11.48 -3.99
N ASN A 222 -30.75 12.46 -3.12
CA ASN A 222 -31.12 13.83 -3.45
C ASN A 222 -29.97 14.61 -4.09
N ASP A 223 -28.75 14.36 -3.63
CA ASP A 223 -27.52 14.95 -4.15
C ASP A 223 -26.34 13.97 -4.05
N PHE A 224 -25.19 14.36 -4.59
CA PHE A 224 -23.97 13.54 -4.59
C PHE A 224 -23.05 13.81 -3.38
N SER A 225 -23.47 14.61 -2.40
CA SER A 225 -22.62 15.00 -1.27
C SER A 225 -22.43 13.86 -0.24
N GLN A 226 -23.41 12.97 -0.17
CA GLN A 226 -23.40 11.84 0.75
C GLN A 226 -23.86 10.59 0.01
N VAL A 227 -22.91 9.84 -0.50
CA VAL A 227 -23.15 8.54 -1.17
C VAL A 227 -22.45 7.43 -0.41
N THR A 228 -23.11 6.29 -0.29
CA THR A 228 -22.48 5.05 0.18
C THR A 228 -21.56 4.49 -0.93
N LEU A 229 -20.71 3.53 -0.56
CA LEU A 229 -19.88 2.82 -1.54
C LEU A 229 -20.70 2.11 -2.61
N GLU A 230 -21.78 1.44 -2.21
CA GLU A 230 -22.69 0.75 -3.14
C GLU A 230 -23.35 1.75 -4.11
N GLN A 231 -23.78 2.90 -3.60
CA GLN A 231 -24.32 3.96 -4.44
C GLN A 231 -23.27 4.52 -5.40
N PHE A 232 -22.02 4.70 -4.94
CA PHE A 232 -20.93 5.15 -5.78
C PHE A 232 -20.64 4.15 -6.92
N ASP A 233 -20.61 2.85 -6.62
CA ASP A 233 -20.43 1.83 -7.64
C ASP A 233 -21.59 1.81 -8.66
N SER A 234 -22.83 1.92 -8.20
CA SER A 234 -24.01 2.01 -9.09
C SER A 234 -24.01 3.29 -9.94
N ILE A 235 -23.46 4.39 -9.43
CA ILE A 235 -23.28 5.64 -10.21
C ILE A 235 -22.21 5.43 -11.28
N PHE A 236 -21.10 4.75 -10.97
CA PHE A 236 -20.07 4.41 -11.96
C PHE A 236 -20.61 3.47 -13.05
N GLU A 237 -21.37 2.43 -12.69
CA GLU A 237 -22.06 1.57 -13.66
C GLU A 237 -22.97 2.38 -14.59
N SER A 238 -23.74 3.33 -14.03
CA SER A 238 -24.57 4.24 -14.84
C SER A 238 -23.73 5.10 -15.79
N TYR A 239 -22.54 5.54 -15.35
CA TYR A 239 -21.60 6.28 -16.20
C TYR A 239 -21.13 5.45 -17.38
N GLN A 240 -20.77 4.18 -17.15
CA GLN A 240 -20.35 3.26 -18.20
C GLN A 240 -21.47 2.94 -19.21
N LEU A 241 -22.73 2.92 -18.77
CA LEU A 241 -23.88 2.68 -19.65
C LEU A 241 -24.20 3.89 -20.53
N PHE A 242 -23.80 5.10 -20.15
CA PHE A 242 -24.09 6.33 -20.90
C PHE A 242 -22.96 6.72 -21.87
N ASN A 243 -21.78 6.13 -21.76
CA ASN A 243 -20.58 6.45 -22.54
C ASN A 243 -19.99 5.20 -23.20
#